data_e77e4aca68ea383bf41e40b76dda4fa5
#
_entry.id   e77e4aca68ea383bf41e40b76dda4fa5
#
_cell.length_a   1.000
_cell.length_b   1.000
_cell.length_c   1.000
_cell.angle_alpha   90.00
_cell.angle_beta   90.00
_cell.angle_gamma   90.00
#
_symmetry.space_group_name_H-M   'P 1'
#
loop_
_entity.id
_entity.type
_entity.pdbx_description
1 polymer ?
#
loop_
_entity_poly.entity_id
_entity_poly.type
_entity_poly.pdbx_seq_one_letter_code
_entity_poly.pdbx_strand_id
1 'polypeptide(L)'
;MKECSTPAQIKACRAVALERNRQLFEEAQALNRAAHQLLESGQLDAELFEHYRALRRKADVKFADAIEHLCLLNEDFPPIPMSVQNSQGL
;
A
#
# COMPACT_ATOMS: atom_id res chain seq x y z
N MET A 1 -13.28 -24.40 -10.45
CA MET A 1 -12.86 -24.46 -10.35
C MET A 1 -11.92 -24.25 -10.20
N LYS A 2 -11.36 -24.21 -10.19
CA LYS A 2 -10.63 -24.12 -9.99
C LYS A 2 -9.75 -23.59 -10.03
N GLU A 3 -9.40 -23.19 -10.23
CA GLU A 3 -8.75 -22.49 -9.85
C GLU A 3 -7.37 -22.45 -10.11
N CYS A 4 -6.46 -21.53 -9.73
CA CYS A 4 -5.04 -21.59 -9.91
C CYS A 4 -4.54 -22.80 -9.24
N SER A 5 -4.40 -23.83 -9.99
CA SER A 5 -4.06 -25.07 -9.38
C SER A 5 -2.59 -25.43 -9.56
N THR A 6 -1.91 -24.84 -10.51
CA THR A 6 -0.51 -25.16 -10.68
C THR A 6 0.37 -24.15 -9.96
N PRO A 7 1.55 -24.54 -9.48
CA PRO A 7 2.45 -23.61 -8.82
C PRO A 7 2.80 -22.42 -9.67
N ALA A 8 2.94 -22.62 -10.97
CA ALA A 8 3.27 -21.51 -11.85
C ALA A 8 2.15 -20.49 -11.91
N GLN A 9 0.90 -20.96 -11.93
CA GLN A 9 -0.23 -20.05 -11.96
C GLN A 9 -0.37 -19.31 -10.65
N ILE A 10 -0.14 -19.96 -9.53
CA ILE A 10 -0.22 -19.34 -8.24
C ILE A 10 0.84 -18.25 -8.14
N LYS A 11 2.05 -18.54 -8.62
CA LYS A 11 3.12 -17.58 -8.58
C LYS A 11 2.79 -16.37 -9.43
N ALA A 12 2.22 -16.58 -10.61
CA ALA A 12 1.86 -15.47 -11.49
C ALA A 12 0.77 -14.61 -10.87
N CYS A 13 -0.23 -15.25 -10.26
CA CYS A 13 -1.30 -14.51 -9.61
C CYS A 13 -0.76 -13.68 -8.45
N ARG A 14 0.16 -14.27 -7.70
CA ARG A 14 0.74 -13.55 -6.58
C ARG A 14 1.53 -12.34 -7.07
N ALA A 15 2.27 -12.50 -8.15
CA ALA A 15 3.07 -11.40 -8.68
C ALA A 15 2.18 -10.25 -9.12
N VAL A 16 1.06 -10.54 -9.79
CA VAL A 16 0.14 -9.51 -10.22
C VAL A 16 -0.47 -8.81 -9.00
N ALA A 17 -0.84 -9.58 -7.99
CA ALA A 17 -1.45 -9.00 -6.80
C ALA A 17 -0.46 -8.13 -6.04
N LEU A 18 0.80 -8.54 -5.97
CA LEU A 18 1.82 -7.75 -5.30
C LEU A 18 2.09 -6.45 -6.05
N GLU A 19 2.06 -6.52 -7.38
CA GLU A 19 2.25 -5.31 -8.18
C GLU A 19 1.10 -4.35 -7.94
N ARG A 20 -0.12 -4.85 -7.84
CA ARG A 20 -1.27 -4.03 -7.56
C ARG A 20 -1.13 -3.37 -6.19
N ASN A 21 -0.65 -4.12 -5.21
CA ASN A 21 -0.45 -3.60 -3.87
C ASN A 21 0.60 -2.49 -3.87
N ARG A 22 1.67 -2.68 -4.64
CA ARG A 22 2.71 -1.67 -4.74
C ARG A 22 2.14 -0.38 -5.32
N GLN A 23 1.26 -0.49 -6.31
CA GLN A 23 0.64 0.68 -6.89
C GLN A 23 -0.23 1.43 -5.89
N LEU A 24 -0.94 0.70 -5.05
CA LEU A 24 -1.77 1.32 -4.03
C LEU A 24 -0.90 2.13 -3.06
N PHE A 25 0.23 1.58 -2.64
CA PHE A 25 1.13 2.29 -1.76
C PHE A 25 1.74 3.51 -2.45
N GLU A 26 2.06 3.39 -3.73
CA GLU A 26 2.61 4.51 -4.47
C GLU A 26 1.59 5.65 -4.59
N GLU A 27 0.32 5.32 -4.79
CA GLU A 27 -0.71 6.32 -4.87
C GLU A 27 -0.85 7.04 -3.53
N ALA A 28 -0.78 6.29 -2.43
CA ALA A 28 -0.86 6.88 -1.11
C ALA A 28 0.31 7.81 -0.86
N GLN A 29 1.51 7.39 -1.26
CA GLN A 29 2.69 8.21 -1.07
C GLN A 29 2.63 9.48 -1.91
N ALA A 30 2.07 9.38 -3.11
CA ALA A 30 1.95 10.56 -3.97
C ALA A 30 1.01 11.58 -3.33
N LEU A 31 -0.08 11.13 -2.74
CA LEU A 31 -0.99 12.03 -2.06
C LEU A 31 -0.32 12.67 -0.85
N ASN A 32 0.47 11.90 -0.13
CA ASN A 32 1.15 12.41 1.04
C ASN A 32 2.19 13.46 0.63
N ARG A 33 2.91 13.23 -0.47
CA ARG A 33 3.87 14.20 -0.95
C ARG A 33 3.19 15.48 -1.38
N ALA A 34 2.03 15.36 -2.06
CA ALA A 34 1.29 16.53 -2.48
C ALA A 34 0.86 17.35 -1.28
N ALA A 35 0.44 16.69 -0.20
CA ALA A 35 0.06 17.39 1.01
C ALA A 35 1.22 18.17 1.59
N HIS A 36 2.40 17.55 1.65
CA HIS A 36 3.55 18.22 2.21
C HIS A 36 4.01 19.37 1.34
N GLN A 37 3.86 19.27 0.02
CA GLN A 37 4.23 20.34 -0.86
C GLN A 37 3.38 21.58 -0.63
N LEU A 38 2.13 21.39 -0.22
CA LEU A 38 1.31 22.54 0.09
C LEU A 38 1.89 23.33 1.26
N LEU A 39 2.39 22.61 2.26
CA LEU A 39 2.99 23.29 3.42
C LEU A 39 4.26 24.00 3.05
N GLU A 40 4.98 23.49 2.06
CA GLU A 40 6.22 24.10 1.66
C GLU A 40 6.01 25.38 0.86
N SER A 41 4.80 25.63 0.40
CA SER A 41 4.53 26.83 -0.36
C SER A 41 4.73 28.10 0.47
N GLY A 42 4.73 27.95 1.78
CA GLY A 42 5.04 29.08 2.65
C GLY A 42 3.90 29.96 3.04
N GLN A 43 2.74 29.73 2.48
CA GLN A 43 1.59 30.55 2.84
C GLN A 43 0.58 29.71 3.56
N LEU A 44 0.61 29.74 4.87
CA LEU A 44 -0.31 28.94 5.67
C LEU A 44 -1.51 29.77 6.05
N ASP A 45 -2.57 29.65 5.29
CA ASP A 45 -3.83 30.27 5.68
C ASP A 45 -4.85 29.15 5.88
N ALA A 46 -6.05 29.53 6.30
CA ALA A 46 -7.06 28.54 6.64
C ALA A 46 -7.43 27.68 5.44
N GLU A 47 -7.50 28.28 4.27
CA GLU A 47 -7.89 27.54 3.08
C GLU A 47 -6.82 26.53 2.70
N LEU A 48 -5.57 26.92 2.78
CA LEU A 48 -4.48 26.02 2.46
C LEU A 48 -4.44 24.87 3.45
N PHE A 49 -4.68 25.17 4.73
CA PHE A 49 -4.66 24.16 5.76
C PHE A 49 -5.78 23.15 5.55
N GLU A 50 -6.95 23.62 5.11
CA GLU A 50 -8.05 22.73 4.82
C GLU A 50 -7.69 21.81 3.66
N HIS A 51 -7.03 22.35 2.65
CA HIS A 51 -6.63 21.56 1.51
C HIS A 51 -5.61 20.49 1.93
N TYR A 52 -4.67 20.91 2.80
CA TYR A 52 -3.67 19.97 3.31
C TYR A 52 -4.35 18.84 4.07
N ARG A 53 -5.31 19.16 4.93
CA ARG A 53 -6.00 18.15 5.71
C ARG A 53 -6.77 17.19 4.81
N ALA A 54 -7.38 17.71 3.75
CA ALA A 54 -8.12 16.86 2.82
C ALA A 54 -7.19 15.88 2.13
N LEU A 55 -6.03 16.33 1.69
CA LEU A 55 -5.06 15.46 1.05
C LEU A 55 -4.50 14.43 2.02
N ARG A 56 -4.25 14.85 3.27
CA ARG A 56 -3.75 13.93 4.27
C ARG A 56 -4.79 12.84 4.55
N ARG A 57 -6.06 13.23 4.60
CA ARG A 57 -7.10 12.26 4.84
C ARG A 57 -7.18 11.24 3.70
N LYS A 58 -7.07 11.73 2.46
CA LYS A 58 -7.07 10.83 1.31
C LYS A 58 -5.88 9.88 1.34
N ALA A 59 -4.71 10.40 1.72
CA ALA A 59 -3.53 9.57 1.82
C ALA A 59 -3.72 8.49 2.88
N ASP A 60 -4.29 8.86 4.03
CA ASP A 60 -4.49 7.90 5.10
C ASP A 60 -5.44 6.78 4.67
N VAL A 61 -6.50 7.14 3.93
CA VAL A 61 -7.43 6.13 3.43
C VAL A 61 -6.73 5.20 2.45
N LYS A 62 -5.91 5.76 1.56
CA LYS A 62 -5.20 4.93 0.60
C LYS A 62 -4.19 4.02 1.29
N PHE A 63 -3.49 4.52 2.31
CA PHE A 63 -2.56 3.68 3.04
C PHE A 63 -3.31 2.55 3.75
N ALA A 64 -4.45 2.86 4.34
CA ALA A 64 -5.24 1.84 5.01
C ALA A 64 -5.71 0.79 4.02
N ASP A 65 -6.14 1.22 2.83
CA ASP A 65 -6.56 0.28 1.79
C ASP A 65 -5.40 -0.59 1.35
N ALA A 66 -4.22 0.00 1.20
CA ALA A 66 -3.05 -0.76 0.77
C ALA A 66 -2.66 -1.80 1.82
N ILE A 67 -2.75 -1.42 3.09
CA ILE A 67 -2.40 -2.32 4.17
C ILE A 67 -3.40 -3.46 4.24
N GLU A 68 -4.68 -3.15 4.11
CA GLU A 68 -5.70 -4.18 4.15
C GLU A 68 -5.52 -5.14 2.97
N HIS A 69 -5.21 -4.60 1.80
CA HIS A 69 -4.97 -5.43 0.63
C HIS A 69 -3.76 -6.35 0.86
N LEU A 70 -2.72 -5.81 1.51
CA LEU A 70 -1.54 -6.62 1.79
C LEU A 70 -1.87 -7.74 2.78
N CYS A 71 -2.70 -7.47 3.77
CA CYS A 71 -3.12 -8.50 4.70
C CYS A 71 -3.87 -9.62 3.99
N LEU A 72 -4.75 -9.24 3.08
CA LEU A 72 -5.49 -10.25 2.32
C LEU A 72 -4.56 -11.06 1.43
N LEU A 73 -3.55 -10.41 0.86
CA LEU A 73 -2.57 -11.11 0.05
C LEU A 73 -1.81 -12.13 0.88
N ASN A 74 -1.48 -11.78 2.11
CA ASN A 74 -0.74 -12.70 2.96
C ASN A 74 -1.60 -13.90 3.35
N GLU A 75 -2.91 -13.72 3.42
CA GLU A 75 -3.79 -14.83 3.70
C GLU A 75 -3.91 -15.75 2.50
N ASP A 76 -4.01 -15.18 1.30
CA ASP A 76 -4.14 -15.98 0.09
C ASP A 76 -2.81 -16.57 -0.33
N PHE A 77 -1.71 -15.87 -0.07
CA PHE A 77 -0.40 -16.31 -0.48
C PHE A 77 0.54 -16.22 0.72
N PRO A 78 0.46 -17.15 1.65
CA PRO A 78 1.24 -17.06 2.87
C PRO A 78 2.74 -17.03 2.59
N PRO A 79 3.49 -16.36 3.43
CA PRO A 79 4.93 -16.29 3.24
C PRO A 79 5.57 -17.65 3.43
N ILE A 80 6.70 -17.81 2.82
CA ILE A 80 7.45 -19.04 2.94
C ILE A 80 8.00 -19.13 4.36
N PRO A 81 7.84 -20.28 5.02
CA PRO A 81 8.28 -20.41 6.41
C PRO A 81 9.72 -20.01 6.66
N MET A 82 10.60 -20.28 5.70
CA MET A 82 11.96 -19.88 5.87
C MET A 82 12.14 -18.39 6.03
N SER A 83 11.35 -17.63 5.34
CA SER A 83 11.42 -16.20 5.47
C SER A 83 11.08 -15.79 6.88
N VAL A 84 10.12 -16.46 7.45
CA VAL A 84 9.72 -16.14 8.79
C VAL A 84 10.87 -16.36 9.75
N GLN A 85 11.58 -17.46 9.55
CA GLN A 85 12.68 -17.72 10.40
C GLN A 85 13.71 -16.64 10.32
N ASN A 86 13.99 -16.22 9.12
CA ASN A 86 14.96 -15.20 8.97
C ASN A 86 14.59 -13.96 9.69
N SER A 87 13.35 -13.64 9.65
CA SER A 87 12.96 -12.42 10.26
C SER A 87 13.17 -12.50 11.72
N GLN A 88 13.13 -13.68 12.27
CA GLN A 88 13.26 -13.70 13.59
C GLN A 88 14.54 -13.78 14.01
N GLY A 89 15.16 -14.08 13.19
CA GLY A 89 16.37 -14.04 13.64
C GLY A 89 16.57 -12.95 14.57
N LEU A 90 16.20 -12.80 14.80
CA LEU A 90 16.19 -11.98 15.56
C LEU A 90 16.51 -12.05 16.27
#